data_d05c507eb99a51597d80ab9734a7b681
#
_entry.id   d05c507eb99a51597d80ab9734a7b681
#
_cell.length_a   1.000
_cell.length_b   1.000
_cell.length_c   1.000
_cell.angle_alpha   90.00
_cell.angle_beta   90.00
_cell.angle_gamma   90.00
#
_symmetry.space_group_name_H-M   'P 1'
#
loop_
_entity.id
_entity.type
_entity.pdbx_description
1 polymer ?
#
loop_
_entity_poly.entity_id
_entity_poly.type
_entity_poly.pdbx_seq_one_letter_code
_entity_poly.pdbx_strand_id
1 'polypeptide(L)'
;AINGAWVDQLSFTEVEVNRVASSDLLGLFIGAVLTSFAIGSWSRQNLTYLGIALSITANGLCIHYVDYETTLILRFVAGLGAGFYTAVAVAGLGAHSKPREAFNWMLLAFAISQFLELQLIPHLSMNGIYLFFIATYVVTLPFVRLIPATNPPSATQDTPTESRRPTLLA
;
A
#
# COMPACT_ATOMS: atom_id res chain seq x y z
N ALA A 1 15.62 -5.32 3.20
CA ALA A 1 16.79 -4.81 2.44
C ALA A 1 17.18 -3.40 2.88
N ILE A 2 16.25 -2.42 2.92
CA ILE A 2 16.56 -1.02 3.31
C ILE A 2 17.09 -0.90 4.76
N ASN A 3 16.65 -1.75 5.68
CA ASN A 3 17.09 -1.73 7.09
C ASN A 3 18.61 -1.88 7.21
N GLY A 4 19.22 -2.75 6.42
CA GLY A 4 20.68 -2.89 6.38
C GLY A 4 21.37 -1.61 5.92
N ALA A 5 20.82 -0.95 4.90
CA ALA A 5 21.38 0.29 4.40
C ALA A 5 21.35 1.44 5.45
N TRP A 6 20.33 1.50 6.32
CA TRP A 6 20.29 2.46 7.43
C TRP A 6 21.40 2.21 8.46
N VAL A 7 21.69 0.93 8.77
CA VAL A 7 22.82 0.59 9.66
C VAL A 7 24.16 0.94 8.99
N ASP A 8 24.35 0.47 7.77
CA ASP A 8 25.66 0.52 7.10
C ASP A 8 26.03 1.94 6.62
N GLN A 9 25.05 2.73 6.17
CA GLN A 9 25.29 4.01 5.51
C GLN A 9 24.93 5.24 6.36
N LEU A 10 23.93 5.11 7.28
CA LEU A 10 23.52 6.20 8.17
C LEU A 10 23.97 5.98 9.62
N SER A 11 24.64 4.87 9.92
CA SER A 11 25.12 4.52 11.26
C SER A 11 24.01 4.47 12.32
N PHE A 12 22.78 4.15 11.91
CA PHE A 12 21.68 3.95 12.85
C PHE A 12 21.91 2.66 13.63
N THR A 13 21.58 2.68 14.90
CA THR A 13 21.57 1.48 15.75
C THR A 13 20.46 0.52 15.31
N GLU A 14 20.59 -0.77 15.58
CA GLU A 14 19.55 -1.75 15.28
C GLU A 14 18.18 -1.39 15.92
N VAL A 15 18.21 -0.77 17.10
CA VAL A 15 17.01 -0.33 17.81
C VAL A 15 16.33 0.81 17.04
N GLU A 16 17.10 1.79 16.55
CA GLU A 16 16.58 2.90 15.75
C GLU A 16 16.00 2.41 14.43
N VAL A 17 16.69 1.52 13.72
CA VAL A 17 16.19 0.89 12.50
C VAL A 17 14.88 0.17 12.72
N ASN A 18 14.76 -0.60 13.80
CA ASN A 18 13.51 -1.28 14.13
C ASN A 18 12.37 -0.32 14.46
N ARG A 19 12.66 0.81 15.12
CA ARG A 19 11.66 1.86 15.37
C ARG A 19 11.22 2.53 14.08
N VAL A 20 12.15 2.84 13.19
CA VAL A 20 11.84 3.43 11.87
C VAL A 20 10.99 2.46 11.04
N ALA A 21 11.33 1.18 10.99
CA ALA A 21 10.52 0.16 10.32
C ALA A 21 9.12 0.00 10.93
N SER A 22 9.04 0.05 12.26
CA SER A 22 7.74 -0.01 12.98
C SER A 22 6.88 1.23 12.70
N SER A 23 7.50 2.40 12.60
CA SER A 23 6.82 3.66 12.25
C SER A 23 6.22 3.58 10.83
N ASP A 24 6.95 3.04 9.87
CA ASP A 24 6.49 2.80 8.50
C ASP A 24 5.27 1.87 8.47
N LEU A 25 5.35 0.73 9.18
CA LEU A 25 4.25 -0.22 9.31
C LEU A 25 3.02 0.37 10.02
N LEU A 26 3.24 1.18 11.06
CA LEU A 26 2.15 1.89 11.75
C LEU A 26 1.46 2.87 10.80
N GLY A 27 2.24 3.63 10.02
CA GLY A 27 1.71 4.50 8.97
C GLY A 27 0.86 3.72 7.97
N LEU A 28 1.37 2.60 7.45
CA LEU A 28 0.64 1.72 6.53
C LEU A 28 -0.68 1.23 7.12
N PHE A 29 -0.66 0.77 8.37
CA PHE A 29 -1.87 0.33 9.06
C PHE A 29 -2.90 1.46 9.15
N ILE A 30 -2.50 2.63 9.64
CA ILE A 30 -3.39 3.79 9.78
C ILE A 30 -3.93 4.23 8.41
N GLY A 31 -3.08 4.31 7.39
CA GLY A 31 -3.49 4.63 6.02
C GLY A 31 -4.52 3.67 5.45
N ALA A 32 -4.34 2.36 5.68
CA ALA A 32 -5.30 1.35 5.26
C ALA A 32 -6.65 1.47 5.99
N VAL A 33 -6.63 1.74 7.30
CA VAL A 33 -7.84 1.98 8.10
C VAL A 33 -8.57 3.23 7.61
N LEU A 34 -7.86 4.35 7.41
CA LEU A 34 -8.45 5.58 6.89
C LEU A 34 -9.07 5.38 5.50
N THR A 35 -8.41 4.61 4.64
CA THR A 35 -8.94 4.26 3.32
C THR A 35 -10.26 3.48 3.43
N SER A 36 -10.36 2.55 4.38
CA SER A 36 -11.58 1.77 4.58
C SER A 36 -12.80 2.63 4.89
N PHE A 37 -12.61 3.74 5.60
CA PHE A 37 -13.67 4.72 5.85
C PHE A 37 -13.89 5.68 4.68
N ALA A 38 -12.83 6.04 3.97
CA ALA A 38 -12.89 7.03 2.89
C ALA A 38 -13.38 6.47 1.56
N ILE A 39 -13.22 5.16 1.29
CA ILE A 39 -13.46 4.54 -0.01
C ILE A 39 -14.93 4.61 -0.48
N GLY A 40 -15.86 4.87 0.45
CA GLY A 40 -17.27 5.09 0.14
C GLY A 40 -17.61 6.51 -0.33
N SER A 41 -16.80 7.50 0.06
CA SER A 41 -17.03 8.93 -0.20
C SER A 41 -16.03 9.55 -1.19
N TRP A 42 -14.83 8.99 -1.27
CA TRP A 42 -13.76 9.44 -2.16
C TRP A 42 -13.55 8.45 -3.30
N SER A 43 -13.14 8.97 -4.46
CA SER A 43 -12.80 8.09 -5.58
C SER A 43 -11.54 7.27 -5.26
N ARG A 44 -11.52 6.01 -5.66
CA ARG A 44 -10.37 5.12 -5.51
C ARG A 44 -9.11 5.71 -6.15
N GLN A 45 -9.27 6.36 -7.30
CA GLN A 45 -8.15 7.02 -8.00
C GLN A 45 -7.55 8.15 -7.16
N ASN A 46 -8.39 9.02 -6.55
CA ASN A 46 -7.91 10.14 -5.73
C ASN A 46 -7.17 9.64 -4.49
N LEU A 47 -7.69 8.59 -3.82
CA LEU A 47 -7.00 7.96 -2.69
C LEU A 47 -5.64 7.39 -3.09
N THR A 48 -5.56 6.76 -4.27
CA THR A 48 -4.30 6.22 -4.79
C THR A 48 -3.32 7.35 -5.14
N TYR A 49 -3.76 8.41 -5.81
CA TYR A 49 -2.91 9.56 -6.12
C TYR A 49 -2.40 10.25 -4.84
N LEU A 50 -3.26 10.42 -3.84
CA LEU A 50 -2.85 10.97 -2.54
C LEU A 50 -1.79 10.10 -1.88
N GLY A 51 -1.99 8.78 -1.86
CA GLY A 51 -1.03 7.83 -1.30
C GLY A 51 0.33 7.87 -2.01
N ILE A 52 0.33 7.87 -3.33
CA ILE A 52 1.55 7.98 -4.14
C ILE A 52 2.24 9.33 -3.91
N ALA A 53 1.51 10.44 -3.86
CA ALA A 53 2.06 11.76 -3.62
C ALA A 53 2.74 11.85 -2.24
N LEU A 54 2.10 11.34 -1.19
CA LEU A 54 2.68 11.25 0.16
C LEU A 54 3.97 10.42 0.16
N SER A 55 3.94 9.25 -0.49
CA SER A 55 5.11 8.36 -0.55
C SER A 55 6.27 8.99 -1.33
N ILE A 56 6.03 9.63 -2.47
CA ILE A 56 7.05 10.33 -3.25
C ILE A 56 7.66 11.48 -2.44
N THR A 57 6.81 12.31 -1.82
CA THR A 57 7.25 13.46 -1.02
C THR A 57 8.09 13.00 0.16
N ALA A 58 7.64 12.01 0.91
CA ALA A 58 8.37 11.50 2.06
C ALA A 58 9.72 10.88 1.66
N ASN A 59 9.78 10.05 0.62
CA ASN A 59 11.03 9.49 0.13
C ASN A 59 11.96 10.58 -0.43
N GLY A 60 11.43 11.60 -1.11
CA GLY A 60 12.21 12.74 -1.60
C GLY A 60 12.83 13.56 -0.46
N LEU A 61 12.08 13.78 0.61
CA LEU A 61 12.59 14.46 1.81
C LEU A 61 13.65 13.63 2.55
N CYS A 62 13.53 12.31 2.58
CA CYS A 62 14.55 11.42 3.15
C CYS A 62 15.91 11.50 2.44
N ILE A 63 15.99 12.03 1.20
CA ILE A 63 17.26 12.27 0.51
C ILE A 63 18.02 13.46 1.14
N HIS A 64 17.28 14.44 1.66
CA HIS A 64 17.85 15.67 2.23
C HIS A 64 18.00 15.62 3.75
N TYR A 65 17.10 14.92 4.42
CA TYR A 65 17.06 14.81 5.88
C TYR A 65 17.43 13.40 6.30
N VAL A 66 18.61 13.22 6.83
CA VAL A 66 19.21 11.91 7.17
C VAL A 66 19.28 11.66 8.67
N ASP A 67 18.76 12.58 9.50
CA ASP A 67 18.72 12.40 10.95
C ASP A 67 17.60 11.42 11.35
N TYR A 68 17.81 10.74 12.46
CA TYR A 68 16.91 9.67 12.94
C TYR A 68 15.48 10.15 13.16
N GLU A 69 15.30 11.27 13.88
CA GLU A 69 13.95 11.78 14.25
C GLU A 69 13.14 12.16 13.01
N THR A 70 13.75 12.86 12.06
CA THR A 70 13.09 13.22 10.80
C THR A 70 12.81 11.99 9.95
N THR A 71 13.75 11.05 9.88
CA THR A 71 13.55 9.78 9.15
C THR A 71 12.38 9.00 9.74
N LEU A 72 12.25 8.93 11.07
CA LEU A 72 11.13 8.26 11.74
C LEU A 72 9.77 8.83 11.29
N ILE A 73 9.64 10.16 11.26
CA ILE A 73 8.41 10.84 10.85
C ILE A 73 8.15 10.65 9.35
N LEU A 74 9.18 10.81 8.52
CA LEU A 74 9.04 10.66 7.08
C LEU A 74 8.67 9.23 6.68
N ARG A 75 9.19 8.23 7.38
CA ARG A 75 8.81 6.82 7.16
C ARG A 75 7.37 6.56 7.56
N PHE A 76 6.89 7.16 8.66
CA PHE A 76 5.47 7.11 9.00
C PHE A 76 4.59 7.69 7.88
N VAL A 77 4.97 8.86 7.32
CA VAL A 77 4.22 9.50 6.22
C VAL A 77 4.28 8.65 4.95
N ALA A 78 5.44 8.06 4.64
CA ALA A 78 5.57 7.15 3.50
C ALA A 78 4.69 5.91 3.66
N GLY A 79 4.69 5.31 4.87
CA GLY A 79 3.82 4.21 5.23
C GLY A 79 2.34 4.56 5.11
N LEU A 80 1.93 5.74 5.60
CA LEU A 80 0.56 6.24 5.48
C LEU A 80 0.13 6.28 4.00
N GLY A 81 0.98 6.82 3.13
CA GLY A 81 0.75 6.81 1.69
C GLY A 81 0.63 5.39 1.13
N ALA A 82 1.52 4.48 1.57
CA ALA A 82 1.47 3.07 1.19
C ALA A 82 0.15 2.41 1.61
N GLY A 83 -0.37 2.74 2.78
CA GLY A 83 -1.66 2.25 3.27
C GLY A 83 -2.82 2.64 2.37
N PHE A 84 -2.83 3.89 1.87
CA PHE A 84 -3.89 4.36 0.98
C PHE A 84 -3.97 3.53 -0.30
N TYR A 85 -2.90 3.43 -1.08
CA TYR A 85 -2.97 2.72 -2.35
C TYR A 85 -3.07 1.20 -2.18
N THR A 86 -2.48 0.62 -1.14
CA THR A 86 -2.56 -0.81 -0.86
C THR A 86 -4.00 -1.22 -0.53
N ALA A 87 -4.70 -0.46 0.32
CA ALA A 87 -6.09 -0.77 0.66
C ALA A 87 -7.01 -0.64 -0.56
N VAL A 88 -6.80 0.37 -1.43
CA VAL A 88 -7.53 0.49 -2.70
C VAL A 88 -7.25 -0.71 -3.61
N ALA A 89 -6.00 -1.14 -3.73
CA ALA A 89 -5.62 -2.31 -4.54
C ALA A 89 -6.30 -3.58 -4.03
N VAL A 90 -6.24 -3.85 -2.72
CA VAL A 90 -6.88 -5.02 -2.09
C VAL A 90 -8.39 -5.00 -2.31
N ALA A 91 -9.05 -3.84 -2.14
CA ALA A 91 -10.47 -3.70 -2.41
C ALA A 91 -10.83 -3.94 -3.90
N GLY A 92 -9.94 -3.50 -4.81
CA GLY A 92 -10.09 -3.75 -6.26
C GLY A 92 -9.96 -5.23 -6.61
N LEU A 93 -8.97 -5.92 -6.05
CA LEU A 93 -8.76 -7.35 -6.24
C LEU A 93 -9.93 -8.18 -5.69
N GLY A 94 -10.45 -7.79 -4.52
CA GLY A 94 -11.62 -8.45 -3.91
C GLY A 94 -12.90 -8.29 -4.74
N ALA A 95 -13.03 -7.20 -5.48
CA ALA A 95 -14.17 -6.92 -6.38
C ALA A 95 -14.00 -7.52 -7.79
N HIS A 96 -12.89 -8.19 -8.08
CA HIS A 96 -12.63 -8.80 -9.39
C HIS A 96 -13.55 -10.03 -9.61
N SER A 97 -13.86 -10.35 -10.89
CA SER A 97 -14.68 -11.53 -11.24
C SER A 97 -14.09 -12.86 -10.75
N LYS A 98 -12.75 -12.91 -10.59
CA LYS A 98 -12.00 -14.05 -10.08
C LYS A 98 -11.04 -13.61 -8.97
N PRO A 99 -11.54 -13.30 -7.76
CA PRO A 99 -10.72 -12.71 -6.71
C PRO A 99 -9.53 -13.59 -6.32
N ARG A 100 -9.76 -14.90 -6.24
CA ARG A 100 -8.72 -15.87 -5.85
C ARG A 100 -7.52 -15.86 -6.81
N GLU A 101 -7.78 -15.82 -8.12
CA GLU A 101 -6.73 -15.72 -9.13
C GLU A 101 -5.99 -14.37 -9.04
N ALA A 102 -6.74 -13.28 -8.87
CA ALA A 102 -6.18 -11.93 -8.76
C ALA A 102 -5.25 -11.78 -7.54
N PHE A 103 -5.64 -12.33 -6.39
CA PHE A 103 -4.77 -12.35 -5.20
C PHE A 103 -3.52 -13.21 -5.39
N ASN A 104 -3.62 -14.36 -6.08
CA ASN A 104 -2.46 -15.20 -6.38
C ASN A 104 -1.45 -14.46 -7.28
N TRP A 105 -1.92 -13.75 -8.29
CA TRP A 105 -1.06 -12.92 -9.13
C TRP A 105 -0.40 -11.77 -8.36
N MET A 106 -1.14 -11.15 -7.43
CA MET A 106 -0.57 -10.13 -6.54
C MET A 106 0.55 -10.71 -5.66
N LEU A 107 0.33 -11.88 -5.06
CA LEU A 107 1.36 -12.54 -4.23
C LEU A 107 2.59 -12.90 -5.04
N LEU A 108 2.43 -13.40 -6.27
CA LEU A 108 3.54 -13.69 -7.16
C LEU A 108 4.32 -12.41 -7.52
N ALA A 109 3.61 -11.35 -7.90
CA ALA A 109 4.24 -10.06 -8.20
C ALA A 109 4.99 -9.51 -6.99
N PHE A 110 4.42 -9.61 -5.79
CA PHE A 110 5.07 -9.22 -4.54
C PHE A 110 6.35 -10.03 -4.29
N ALA A 111 6.31 -11.35 -4.46
CA ALA A 111 7.48 -12.21 -4.27
C ALA A 111 8.62 -11.85 -5.25
N ILE A 112 8.28 -11.60 -6.53
CA ILE A 112 9.25 -11.16 -7.55
C ILE A 112 9.83 -9.79 -7.18
N SER A 113 9.00 -8.84 -6.76
CA SER A 113 9.43 -7.51 -6.32
C SER A 113 10.40 -7.59 -5.15
N GLN A 114 10.07 -8.38 -4.11
CA GLN A 114 10.95 -8.59 -2.96
C GLN A 114 12.29 -9.24 -3.35
N PHE A 115 12.27 -10.21 -4.26
CA PHE A 115 13.50 -10.80 -4.78
C PHE A 115 14.38 -9.77 -5.49
N LEU A 116 13.79 -8.95 -6.35
CA LEU A 116 14.52 -7.88 -7.06
C LEU A 116 15.08 -6.84 -6.09
N GLU A 117 14.30 -6.44 -5.08
CA GLU A 117 14.76 -5.51 -4.04
C GLU A 117 15.98 -6.07 -3.27
N LEU A 118 15.92 -7.35 -2.88
CA LEU A 118 17.04 -8.00 -2.18
C LEU A 118 18.32 -8.04 -3.01
N GLN A 119 18.19 -8.14 -4.34
CA GLN A 119 19.34 -8.15 -5.25
C GLN A 119 19.87 -6.75 -5.57
N LEU A 120 19.00 -5.77 -5.68
CA LEU A 120 19.38 -4.42 -6.13
C LEU A 120 19.81 -3.51 -4.99
N ILE A 121 19.06 -3.49 -3.87
CA ILE A 121 19.27 -2.54 -2.77
C ILE A 121 20.70 -2.58 -2.19
N PRO A 122 21.35 -3.74 -1.98
CA PRO A 122 22.70 -3.77 -1.43
C PRO A 122 23.77 -3.07 -2.28
N HIS A 123 23.47 -2.85 -3.57
CA HIS A 123 24.38 -2.20 -4.52
C HIS A 123 24.11 -0.69 -4.66
N LEU A 124 23.08 -0.17 -4.01
CA LEU A 124 22.66 1.23 -4.10
C LEU A 124 23.14 2.03 -2.88
N SER A 125 23.50 3.29 -3.13
CA SER A 125 23.64 4.28 -2.04
C SER A 125 22.27 4.58 -1.44
N MET A 126 22.23 5.17 -0.24
CA MET A 126 20.97 5.53 0.43
C MET A 126 20.08 6.41 -0.45
N ASN A 127 20.67 7.42 -1.10
CA ASN A 127 19.94 8.26 -2.06
C ASN A 127 19.44 7.45 -3.27
N GLY A 128 20.24 6.49 -3.75
CA GLY A 128 19.85 5.58 -4.83
C GLY A 128 18.64 4.74 -4.47
N ILE A 129 18.53 4.28 -3.22
CA ILE A 129 17.38 3.51 -2.73
C ILE A 129 16.11 4.36 -2.74
N TYR A 130 16.17 5.59 -2.21
CA TYR A 130 15.01 6.48 -2.23
C TYR A 130 14.60 6.88 -3.64
N LEU A 131 15.57 7.15 -4.53
CA LEU A 131 15.29 7.42 -5.94
C LEU A 131 14.66 6.21 -6.66
N PHE A 132 15.11 5.00 -6.35
CA PHE A 132 14.52 3.77 -6.87
C PHE A 132 13.04 3.65 -6.46
N PHE A 133 12.71 3.92 -5.19
CA PHE A 133 11.32 3.92 -4.75
C PHE A 133 10.49 5.00 -5.44
N ILE A 134 11.01 6.23 -5.54
CA ILE A 134 10.33 7.32 -6.25
C ILE A 134 10.08 6.93 -7.72
N ALA A 135 11.08 6.38 -8.40
CA ALA A 135 10.94 5.95 -9.79
C ALA A 135 9.83 4.90 -9.95
N THR A 136 9.73 3.93 -9.04
CA THR A 136 8.68 2.92 -9.03
C THR A 136 7.29 3.56 -8.92
N TYR A 137 7.12 4.56 -8.04
CA TYR A 137 5.86 5.29 -7.92
C TYR A 137 5.54 6.08 -9.18
N VAL A 138 6.52 6.77 -9.78
CA VAL A 138 6.32 7.54 -11.02
C VAL A 138 5.89 6.64 -12.17
N VAL A 139 6.51 5.46 -12.32
CA VAL A 139 6.12 4.46 -13.32
C VAL A 139 4.69 3.95 -13.08
N THR A 140 4.24 3.91 -11.84
CA THR A 140 2.89 3.44 -11.48
C THR A 140 1.80 4.49 -11.79
N LEU A 141 2.11 5.78 -11.80
CA LEU A 141 1.12 6.87 -11.99
C LEU A 141 0.20 6.71 -13.21
N PRO A 142 0.66 6.36 -14.42
CA PRO A 142 -0.22 6.18 -15.57
C PRO A 142 -1.27 5.09 -15.36
N PHE A 143 -0.91 4.04 -14.62
CA PHE A 143 -1.78 2.88 -14.37
C PHE A 143 -2.91 3.18 -13.39
N VAL A 144 -2.79 4.23 -12.56
CA VAL A 144 -3.85 4.65 -11.64
C VAL A 144 -5.15 4.98 -12.39
N ARG A 145 -5.05 5.47 -13.63
CA ARG A 145 -6.21 5.75 -14.48
C ARG A 145 -7.03 4.52 -14.85
N LEU A 146 -6.43 3.32 -14.75
CA LEU A 146 -7.10 2.05 -15.02
C LEU A 146 -7.94 1.57 -13.82
N ILE A 147 -7.77 2.18 -12.65
CA ILE A 147 -8.55 1.84 -11.46
C ILE A 147 -9.97 2.41 -11.63
N PRO A 148 -11.03 1.59 -11.48
CA PRO A 148 -12.40 2.10 -11.51
C PRO A 148 -12.60 3.16 -10.42
N ALA A 149 -13.13 4.32 -10.79
CA ALA A 149 -13.29 5.45 -9.87
C ALA A 149 -14.35 5.18 -8.78
N THR A 150 -15.36 4.38 -9.10
CA THR A 150 -16.47 4.04 -8.21
C THR A 150 -16.46 2.57 -7.83
N ASN A 151 -17.01 2.27 -6.65
CA ASN A 151 -17.32 0.88 -6.30
C ASN A 151 -18.38 0.36 -7.26
N PRO A 152 -18.27 -0.90 -7.75
CA PRO A 152 -19.43 -1.54 -8.37
C PRO A 152 -20.60 -1.50 -7.38
N PRO A 153 -21.85 -1.29 -7.84
CA PRO A 153 -23.01 -1.36 -6.97
C PRO A 153 -22.94 -2.68 -6.20
N SER A 154 -23.05 -2.59 -4.88
CA SER A 154 -23.14 -3.80 -4.04
C SER A 154 -24.25 -4.64 -4.65
N ALA A 155 -23.92 -5.85 -5.12
CA ALA A 155 -24.94 -6.80 -5.49
C ALA A 155 -25.82 -6.91 -4.24
N THR A 156 -27.00 -6.33 -4.30
CA THR A 156 -28.03 -6.52 -3.30
C THR A 156 -28.13 -8.03 -3.19
N GLN A 157 -27.79 -8.60 -2.06
CA GLN A 157 -28.11 -9.97 -1.76
C GLN A 157 -29.64 -10.01 -1.80
N ASP A 158 -30.20 -10.32 -2.97
CA ASP A 158 -31.52 -10.83 -3.07
C ASP A 158 -31.53 -12.13 -2.24
N THR A 159 -31.76 -11.96 -0.97
CA THR A 159 -32.14 -13.07 -0.11
C THR A 159 -33.40 -13.64 -0.77
N PRO A 160 -33.37 -14.88 -1.28
CA PRO A 160 -34.61 -15.49 -1.74
C PRO A 160 -35.53 -15.51 -0.52
N THR A 161 -36.56 -14.69 -0.58
CA THR A 161 -37.68 -14.80 0.38
C THR A 161 -38.26 -16.16 0.15
N GLU A 162 -37.76 -17.14 0.91
CA GLU A 162 -38.33 -18.49 0.96
C GLU A 162 -39.75 -18.34 1.48
N SER A 163 -40.66 -18.24 0.53
CA SER A 163 -42.09 -18.30 0.76
C SER A 163 -42.40 -19.64 1.42
N ARG A 164 -42.37 -19.66 2.75
CA ARG A 164 -42.95 -20.76 3.53
C ARG A 164 -44.43 -20.82 3.20
N ARG A 165 -44.78 -21.66 2.24
CA ARG A 165 -46.17 -22.14 2.11
C ARG A 165 -46.48 -22.99 3.34
N PRO A 166 -47.48 -22.67 4.15
CA PRO A 166 -47.94 -23.57 5.20
C PRO A 166 -48.60 -24.77 4.51
N THR A 167 -48.01 -25.95 4.65
CA THR A 167 -48.64 -27.22 4.31
C THR A 167 -49.72 -27.46 5.37
N LEU A 168 -50.96 -27.11 5.05
CA LEU A 168 -52.11 -27.57 5.80
C LEU A 168 -52.26 -29.05 5.53
N LEU A 169 -51.99 -29.87 6.55
CA LEU A 169 -52.39 -31.27 6.64
C LEU A 169 -53.90 -31.30 6.87
N ALA A 170 -54.63 -31.86 5.93
CA ALA A 170 -55.95 -32.44 6.11
C ALA A 170 -55.82 -33.96 6.04
#